data_0c2d0a13943a434234fa6c80dfc9ffaf
#
_entry.id   0c2d0a13943a434234fa6c80dfc9ffaf
#
_cell.length_a   1.000
_cell.length_b   1.000
_cell.length_c   1.000
_cell.angle_alpha   90.00
_cell.angle_beta   90.00
_cell.angle_gamma   90.00
#
_symmetry.space_group_name_H-M   'P 1'
#
loop_
_entity.id
_entity.type
_entity.pdbx_description
1 polymer ?
#
loop_
_entity_poly.entity_id
_entity_poly.type
_entity_poly.pdbx_seq_one_letter_code
_entity_poly.pdbx_strand_id
1 'polypeptide(L)'
;MIELTRPQIEYLSSQRLGRLATAGVNGKPHVVPTSFRHNPDLGTIDIGGHHVSTTKKFRDVQANPWAAIVVDDLVSTDPWTPRMLEIRGRAEAMATGGADLGPGFGDAFIRLHPERVNSFGIE
;
A
#
# COMPACT_ATOMS: atom_id res chain seq x y z
N MET A 1 1.80 16.11 2.51
CA MET A 1 1.20 14.77 2.64
C MET A 1 -0.27 14.90 2.95
N ILE A 2 -1.10 14.03 2.40
CA ILE A 2 -2.55 14.04 2.59
C ILE A 2 -2.92 13.12 3.74
N GLU A 3 -3.84 13.54 4.59
CA GLU A 3 -4.39 12.68 5.63
C GLU A 3 -5.59 11.89 5.09
N LEU A 4 -5.65 10.63 5.45
CA LEU A 4 -6.81 9.80 5.14
C LEU A 4 -7.97 10.15 6.08
N THR A 5 -9.18 10.07 5.57
CA THR A 5 -10.38 10.23 6.40
C THR A 5 -10.59 9.00 7.28
N ARG A 6 -11.38 9.16 8.32
CA ARG A 6 -11.72 8.02 9.19
C ARG A 6 -12.36 6.86 8.44
N PRO A 7 -13.35 7.08 7.56
CA PRO A 7 -13.90 5.97 6.76
C PRO A 7 -12.87 5.28 5.88
N GLN A 8 -11.91 6.03 5.33
CA GLN A 8 -10.83 5.46 4.52
C GLN A 8 -9.92 4.57 5.35
N ILE A 9 -9.56 5.02 6.56
CA ILE A 9 -8.72 4.24 7.48
C ILE A 9 -9.44 2.95 7.89
N GLU A 10 -10.74 3.06 8.21
CA GLU A 10 -11.56 1.91 8.56
C GLU A 10 -11.65 0.92 7.42
N TYR A 11 -11.79 1.42 6.19
CA TYR A 11 -11.82 0.56 5.02
C TYR A 11 -10.51 -0.23 4.88
N LEU A 12 -9.37 0.45 4.99
CA LEU A 12 -8.06 -0.22 4.92
C LEU A 12 -7.94 -1.33 5.94
N SER A 13 -8.39 -1.11 7.17
CA SER A 13 -8.29 -2.12 8.22
C SER A 13 -9.23 -3.30 8.00
N SER A 14 -10.25 -3.15 7.16
CA SER A 14 -11.18 -4.21 6.82
C SER A 14 -10.67 -5.15 5.71
N GLN A 15 -9.60 -4.77 5.03
CA GLN A 15 -9.06 -5.51 3.89
C GLN A 15 -7.68 -6.04 4.21
N ARG A 16 -7.35 -7.22 3.70
CA ARG A 16 -6.08 -7.89 4.00
C ARG A 16 -5.00 -7.62 2.98
N LEU A 17 -5.38 -7.46 1.72
CA LEU A 17 -4.45 -7.31 0.62
C LEU A 17 -4.76 -6.06 -0.19
N GLY A 18 -3.70 -5.42 -0.64
CA GLY A 18 -3.77 -4.39 -1.65
C GLY A 18 -2.93 -4.81 -2.84
N ARG A 19 -3.01 -4.05 -3.91
CA ARG A 19 -2.17 -4.23 -5.09
C ARG A 19 -1.26 -3.04 -5.19
N LEU A 20 0.04 -3.32 -5.06
CA LEU A 20 1.07 -2.27 -5.11
C LEU A 20 1.66 -2.20 -6.51
N ALA A 21 1.60 -1.03 -7.10
CA ALA A 21 2.22 -0.73 -8.39
C ALA A 21 3.49 0.06 -8.17
N THR A 22 4.57 -0.40 -8.80
CA THR A 22 5.87 0.27 -8.79
C THR A 22 6.41 0.29 -10.20
N ALA A 23 7.42 1.12 -10.44
CA ALA A 23 8.13 1.15 -11.71
C ALA A 23 9.61 1.38 -11.42
N GLY A 24 10.45 0.52 -11.95
CA GLY A 24 11.89 0.61 -11.72
C GLY A 24 12.58 1.63 -12.63
N VAL A 25 13.88 1.43 -12.79
CA VAL A 25 14.75 2.33 -13.56
C VAL A 25 14.29 2.49 -15.02
N ASN A 26 13.66 1.46 -15.58
CA ASN A 26 13.18 1.48 -16.98
C ASN A 26 11.75 2.05 -17.09
N GLY A 27 11.12 2.43 -16.00
CA GLY A 27 9.77 2.95 -16.01
C GLY A 27 8.68 1.93 -16.34
N LYS A 28 9.01 0.66 -16.44
CA LYS A 28 8.02 -0.39 -16.73
C LYS A 28 7.19 -0.68 -15.48
N PRO A 29 5.87 -0.68 -15.61
CA PRO A 29 5.02 -0.91 -14.44
C PRO A 29 5.09 -2.37 -13.97
N HIS A 30 5.01 -2.53 -12.66
CA HIS A 30 4.97 -3.81 -11.98
C HIS A 30 3.89 -3.74 -10.90
N VAL A 31 3.04 -4.75 -10.81
CA VAL A 31 1.96 -4.77 -9.82
C VAL A 31 1.87 -6.17 -9.21
N VAL A 32 1.77 -6.20 -7.87
CA VAL A 32 1.63 -7.45 -7.12
C VAL A 32 0.71 -7.22 -5.93
N PRO A 33 0.01 -8.27 -5.47
CA PRO A 33 -0.70 -8.19 -4.19
C PRO A 33 0.29 -8.12 -3.03
N THR A 34 -0.07 -7.42 -1.99
CA THR A 34 0.79 -7.23 -0.84
C THR A 34 -0.01 -6.99 0.41
N SER A 35 0.54 -7.41 1.55
CA SER A 35 0.03 -7.03 2.85
C SER A 35 0.42 -5.59 3.16
N PHE A 36 -0.41 -4.91 3.91
CA PHE A 36 -0.16 -3.51 4.27
C PHE A 36 -0.74 -3.20 5.64
N ARG A 37 -0.27 -2.08 6.21
CA ARG A 37 -0.82 -1.53 7.46
C ARG A 37 -0.84 -0.02 7.36
N HIS A 38 -1.92 0.58 7.82
CA HIS A 38 -1.96 2.02 8.06
C HIS A 38 -1.17 2.34 9.32
N ASN A 39 -0.25 3.29 9.23
CA ASN A 39 0.53 3.76 10.37
C ASN A 39 -0.12 5.04 10.92
N PRO A 40 -0.80 4.98 12.07
CA PRO A 40 -1.53 6.15 12.57
C PRO A 40 -0.62 7.27 13.07
N ASP A 41 0.60 6.94 13.47
CA ASP A 41 1.53 7.94 13.98
C ASP A 41 2.12 8.80 12.86
N LEU A 42 2.40 8.19 11.72
CA LEU A 42 3.03 8.86 10.59
C LEU A 42 2.05 9.19 9.45
N GLY A 43 0.88 8.59 9.45
CA GLY A 43 -0.08 8.74 8.37
C GLY A 43 0.34 8.03 7.08
N THR A 44 1.20 7.04 7.19
CA THR A 44 1.73 6.30 6.04
C THR A 44 1.05 4.97 5.87
N ILE A 45 1.26 4.36 4.70
CA ILE A 45 0.88 2.98 4.44
C ILE A 45 2.18 2.19 4.37
N ASP A 46 2.33 1.26 5.30
CA ASP A 46 3.55 0.46 5.41
C ASP A 46 3.28 -0.92 4.81
N ILE A 47 4.05 -1.30 3.80
CA ILE A 47 3.87 -2.50 3.00
C ILE A 47 4.98 -3.49 3.39
N GLY A 48 4.60 -4.65 3.88
CA GLY A 48 5.55 -5.62 4.37
C GLY A 48 5.34 -7.02 3.81
N GLY A 49 6.17 -7.94 4.25
CA GLY A 49 6.14 -9.36 3.89
C GLY A 49 7.31 -10.08 4.54
N HIS A 50 7.52 -11.36 4.19
CA HIS A 50 8.59 -12.16 4.79
C HIS A 50 9.97 -11.71 4.32
N HIS A 51 10.15 -11.49 3.02
CA HIS A 51 11.46 -11.22 2.41
C HIS A 51 11.33 -10.07 1.41
N VAL A 52 10.81 -8.95 1.86
CA VAL A 52 10.54 -7.80 0.98
C VAL A 52 11.80 -7.27 0.31
N SER A 53 12.96 -7.32 1.01
CA SER A 53 14.23 -6.82 0.48
C SER A 53 14.71 -7.54 -0.78
N THR A 54 14.21 -8.75 -1.05
CA THR A 54 14.61 -9.53 -2.23
C THR A 54 13.62 -9.40 -3.38
N THR A 55 12.57 -8.61 -3.20
CA THR A 55 11.50 -8.48 -4.20
C THR A 55 11.78 -7.40 -5.22
N LYS A 56 11.14 -7.54 -6.38
CA LYS A 56 11.22 -6.52 -7.43
C LYS A 56 10.64 -5.18 -6.97
N LYS A 57 9.53 -5.20 -6.21
CA LYS A 57 8.92 -3.96 -5.72
C LYS A 57 9.88 -3.15 -4.84
N PHE A 58 10.68 -3.84 -4.03
CA PHE A 58 11.67 -3.17 -3.19
C PHE A 58 12.77 -2.53 -4.03
N ARG A 59 13.30 -3.26 -5.01
CA ARG A 59 14.29 -2.72 -5.95
C ARG A 59 13.75 -1.58 -6.77
N ASP A 60 12.50 -1.69 -7.23
CA ASP A 60 11.85 -0.63 -8.00
C ASP A 60 11.78 0.67 -7.20
N VAL A 61 11.38 0.58 -5.94
CA VAL A 61 11.24 1.76 -5.08
C VAL A 61 12.60 2.41 -4.80
N GLN A 62 13.65 1.62 -4.70
CA GLN A 62 14.99 2.16 -4.53
C GLN A 62 15.44 2.98 -5.74
N ALA A 63 15.04 2.57 -6.94
CA ALA A 63 15.40 3.26 -8.17
C ALA A 63 14.45 4.38 -8.54
N ASN A 64 13.16 4.21 -8.21
CA ASN A 64 12.08 5.16 -8.52
C ASN A 64 11.16 5.25 -7.31
N PRO A 65 11.24 6.35 -6.54
CA PRO A 65 10.55 6.44 -5.25
C PRO A 65 9.06 6.80 -5.36
N TRP A 66 8.37 6.37 -6.41
CA TRP A 66 6.95 6.60 -6.60
C TRP A 66 6.22 5.28 -6.67
N ALA A 67 5.08 5.21 -5.98
CA ALA A 67 4.27 4.00 -5.96
C ALA A 67 2.79 4.34 -5.81
N ALA A 68 1.96 3.37 -6.15
CA ALA A 68 0.53 3.46 -5.91
C ALA A 68 0.05 2.13 -5.35
N ILE A 69 -0.88 2.20 -4.40
CA ILE A 69 -1.56 1.01 -3.90
C ILE A 69 -3.05 1.19 -4.11
N VAL A 70 -3.71 0.13 -4.55
CA VAL A 70 -5.16 0.09 -4.60
C VAL A 70 -5.66 -1.05 -3.72
N VAL A 71 -6.68 -0.74 -2.93
CA VAL A 71 -7.40 -1.71 -2.12
C VAL A 71 -8.84 -1.66 -2.59
N ASP A 72 -9.41 -2.80 -2.93
CA ASP A 72 -10.75 -2.83 -3.49
C ASP A 72 -11.46 -4.12 -3.10
N ASP A 73 -12.78 -4.07 -3.14
CA ASP A 73 -13.60 -5.25 -3.01
C ASP A 73 -14.96 -5.03 -3.68
N LEU A 74 -15.68 -6.11 -3.85
CA LEU A 74 -17.00 -6.11 -4.42
C LEU A 74 -17.98 -6.57 -3.35
N VAL A 75 -18.77 -5.62 -2.84
CA VAL A 75 -19.71 -5.89 -1.74
C VAL A 75 -20.87 -6.76 -2.23
N SER A 76 -21.33 -6.54 -3.46
CA SER A 76 -22.47 -7.25 -4.04
C SER A 76 -22.32 -7.27 -5.56
N THR A 77 -22.82 -8.34 -6.17
CA THR A 77 -22.89 -8.43 -7.64
C THR A 77 -24.27 -8.03 -8.17
N ASP A 78 -25.28 -7.97 -7.31
CA ASP A 78 -26.64 -7.62 -7.69
C ASP A 78 -27.32 -6.87 -6.52
N PRO A 79 -27.30 -5.53 -6.54
CA PRO A 79 -26.65 -4.67 -7.55
C PRO A 79 -25.13 -4.69 -7.47
N TRP A 80 -24.49 -4.37 -8.56
CA TRP A 80 -23.04 -4.26 -8.65
C TRP A 80 -22.54 -3.13 -7.74
N THR A 81 -21.81 -3.48 -6.69
CA THR A 81 -21.44 -2.53 -5.62
C THR A 81 -19.95 -2.62 -5.29
N PRO A 82 -19.09 -2.02 -6.12
CA PRO A 82 -17.67 -2.00 -5.83
C PRO A 82 -17.30 -0.91 -4.83
N ARG A 83 -16.23 -1.15 -4.09
CA ARG A 83 -15.57 -0.14 -3.25
C ARG A 83 -14.10 -0.12 -3.62
N MET A 84 -13.47 1.05 -3.57
CA MET A 84 -12.04 1.11 -3.77
C MET A 84 -11.41 2.33 -3.09
N LEU A 85 -10.14 2.16 -2.75
CA LEU A 85 -9.29 3.23 -2.24
C LEU A 85 -7.95 3.11 -2.94
N GLU A 86 -7.56 4.17 -3.66
CA GLU A 86 -6.26 4.25 -4.32
C GLU A 86 -5.43 5.33 -3.63
N ILE A 87 -4.19 5.00 -3.29
CA ILE A 87 -3.26 5.91 -2.65
C ILE A 87 -1.99 5.96 -3.49
N ARG A 88 -1.61 7.15 -3.92
CA ARG A 88 -0.39 7.37 -4.68
C ARG A 88 0.54 8.28 -3.91
N GLY A 89 1.83 8.07 -4.03
CA GLY A 89 2.77 8.96 -3.39
C GLY A 89 4.19 8.48 -3.46
N ARG A 90 4.99 9.11 -2.63
CA ARG A 90 6.40 8.81 -2.49
C ARG A 90 6.59 7.56 -1.62
N ALA A 91 7.47 6.68 -2.07
CA ALA A 91 7.73 5.43 -1.38
C ALA A 91 9.20 5.34 -0.97
N GLU A 92 9.44 4.79 0.21
CA GLU A 92 10.76 4.58 0.75
C GLU A 92 11.00 3.09 0.98
N ALA A 93 12.16 2.60 0.54
CA ALA A 93 12.61 1.25 0.86
C ALA A 93 13.28 1.28 2.23
N MET A 94 12.62 0.67 3.22
CA MET A 94 13.09 0.65 4.60
C MET A 94 13.78 -0.68 4.89
N ALA A 95 15.04 -0.62 5.34
CA ALA A 95 15.80 -1.83 5.62
C ALA A 95 15.38 -2.53 6.91
N THR A 96 14.86 -1.77 7.88
CA THR A 96 14.51 -2.29 9.21
C THR A 96 13.20 -1.69 9.68
N GLY A 97 12.58 -2.33 10.67
CA GLY A 97 11.35 -1.85 11.30
C GLY A 97 10.11 -2.61 10.87
N GLY A 98 10.19 -3.43 9.83
CA GLY A 98 9.03 -4.16 9.32
C GLY A 98 8.45 -5.18 10.29
N ALA A 99 9.27 -5.70 11.19
CA ALA A 99 8.80 -6.68 12.19
C ALA A 99 7.72 -6.10 13.10
N ASP A 100 7.69 -4.78 13.27
CA ASP A 100 6.67 -4.10 14.06
C ASP A 100 5.29 -4.13 13.42
N LEU A 101 5.20 -4.48 12.12
CA LEU A 101 3.92 -4.58 11.42
C LEU A 101 3.09 -5.77 11.88
N GLY A 102 3.73 -6.76 12.48
CA GLY A 102 3.04 -7.91 13.05
C GLY A 102 3.76 -9.23 12.84
N PRO A 103 3.19 -10.33 13.35
CA PRO A 103 3.77 -11.66 13.19
C PRO A 103 3.91 -12.02 11.71
N GLY A 104 5.06 -12.60 11.35
CA GLY A 104 5.34 -13.02 9.98
C GLY A 104 5.94 -11.94 9.09
N PHE A 105 6.03 -10.69 9.55
CA PHE A 105 6.69 -9.63 8.80
C PHE A 105 8.20 -9.64 9.07
N GLY A 106 9.00 -9.55 8.00
CA GLY A 106 10.44 -9.40 8.12
C GLY A 106 10.83 -7.95 8.38
N ASP A 107 12.13 -7.68 8.54
CA ASP A 107 12.61 -6.35 8.87
C ASP A 107 12.40 -5.33 7.76
N ALA A 108 12.64 -5.71 6.52
CA ALA A 108 12.50 -4.78 5.39
C ALA A 108 11.03 -4.54 5.05
N PHE A 109 10.71 -3.31 4.69
CA PHE A 109 9.35 -2.95 4.25
C PHE A 109 9.42 -1.70 3.37
N ILE A 110 8.28 -1.36 2.78
CA ILE A 110 8.16 -0.15 1.96
C ILE A 110 7.20 0.79 2.68
N ARG A 111 7.59 2.06 2.82
CA ARG A 111 6.75 3.09 3.43
C ARG A 111 6.24 4.03 2.36
N LEU A 112 4.92 4.05 2.17
CA LEU A 112 4.25 4.91 1.20
C LEU A 112 3.68 6.12 1.91
N HIS A 113 4.09 7.31 1.46
CA HIS A 113 3.59 8.59 1.97
C HIS A 113 2.45 9.06 1.07
N PRO A 114 1.20 9.10 1.55
CA PRO A 114 0.08 9.51 0.72
C PRO A 114 0.22 10.96 0.23
N GLU A 115 0.12 11.16 -1.08
CA GLU A 115 0.10 12.49 -1.68
C GLU A 115 -1.17 12.72 -2.48
N ARG A 116 -1.81 11.64 -2.94
CA ARG A 116 -3.07 11.70 -3.66
C ARG A 116 -3.90 10.47 -3.30
N VAL A 117 -5.16 10.72 -3.00
CA VAL A 117 -6.09 9.66 -2.57
C VAL A 117 -7.37 9.78 -3.38
N ASN A 118 -7.80 8.67 -3.96
CA ASN A 118 -9.09 8.55 -4.64
C ASN A 118 -9.85 7.39 -4.03
N SER A 119 -11.13 7.57 -3.80
CA SER A 119 -11.97 6.49 -3.29
C SER A 119 -13.39 6.62 -3.81
N PHE A 120 -14.10 5.50 -3.86
CA PHE A 120 -15.54 5.51 -4.01
C PHE A 120 -16.16 4.32 -3.29
N GLY A 121 -17.44 4.44 -2.97
CA GLY A 121 -18.14 3.40 -2.23
C GLY A 121 -17.76 3.32 -0.76
N ILE A 122 -16.98 4.26 -0.28
CA ILE A 122 -16.48 4.34 1.10
C ILE A 122 -16.91 5.68 1.66
N GLU A 123 -17.70 5.66 2.69
CA GLU A 123 -18.18 6.88 3.36
C GLU A 123 -18.01 6.80 4.89
#